data_eab1d3399e856f76ebf757418406ec5f
#
_entry.id   eab1d3399e856f76ebf757418406ec5f
#
_cell.length_a   1.000
_cell.length_b   1.000
_cell.length_c   1.000
_cell.angle_alpha   90.00
_cell.angle_beta   90.00
_cell.angle_gamma   90.00
#
_symmetry.space_group_name_H-M   'P 1'
#
loop_
_entity.id
_entity.type
_entity.pdbx_description
1 polymer ?
#
loop_
_entity_poly.entity_id
_entity_poly.type
_entity_poly.pdbx_seq_one_letter_code
_entity_poly.pdbx_strand_id
1 'polypeptide(L)'
;MNKIIIYSSQYGTSKQYATELSQKKTIPMYSVESIPESIVEADEIIYVGSIYMGKVLGFDKFSKKYKTLSSKLIVISAGMYDPTRKENTDNIELTVKENLQKTNFLLKDIFCLKGKLDTQQLRMKHKILVNALYKSAKRKKESDLNDNERDIVRAYEGDSQIDLNKLDGVLDRL
;
A
#
# COMPACT_ATOMS: atom_id res chain seq x y z
N MET A 1 -23.08 -1.06 -10.41
CA MET A 1 -21.90 -0.23 -10.08
C MET A 1 -20.66 -0.99 -10.53
N ASN A 2 -19.98 -0.48 -11.53
CA ASN A 2 -18.79 -1.10 -12.12
C ASN A 2 -17.56 -0.80 -11.25
N LYS A 3 -16.95 -1.83 -10.66
CA LYS A 3 -15.76 -1.69 -9.79
C LYS A 3 -14.55 -2.33 -10.42
N ILE A 4 -13.37 -1.76 -10.18
CA ILE A 4 -12.10 -2.27 -10.68
C ILE A 4 -11.02 -2.13 -9.61
N ILE A 5 -10.17 -3.14 -9.50
CA ILE A 5 -8.99 -3.10 -8.63
C ILE A 5 -7.75 -2.83 -9.50
N ILE A 6 -6.99 -1.80 -9.14
CA ILE A 6 -5.68 -1.51 -9.71
C ILE A 6 -4.63 -1.73 -8.64
N TYR A 7 -3.63 -2.58 -8.92
CA TYR A 7 -2.57 -2.81 -7.95
C TYR A 7 -1.19 -2.43 -8.47
N SER A 8 -0.36 -1.92 -7.56
CA SER A 8 1.07 -1.70 -7.77
C SER A 8 1.85 -2.45 -6.69
N SER A 9 2.60 -3.47 -7.11
CA SER A 9 3.30 -4.36 -6.18
C SER A 9 4.70 -4.66 -6.65
N GLN A 10 5.69 -4.43 -5.78
CA GLN A 10 7.08 -4.70 -6.10
C GLN A 10 7.55 -6.08 -5.63
N TYR A 11 7.02 -6.54 -4.51
CA TYR A 11 7.40 -7.79 -3.83
C TYR A 11 6.22 -8.71 -3.50
N GLY A 12 5.10 -8.52 -4.17
CA GLY A 12 3.96 -9.44 -4.10
C GLY A 12 2.91 -9.12 -3.04
N THR A 13 3.21 -8.36 -1.98
CA THR A 13 2.26 -8.10 -0.88
C THR A 13 0.98 -7.42 -1.35
N SER A 14 1.08 -6.29 -2.06
CA SER A 14 -0.10 -5.58 -2.56
C SER A 14 -0.88 -6.39 -3.58
N LYS A 15 -0.19 -7.20 -4.41
CA LYS A 15 -0.84 -8.12 -5.31
C LYS A 15 -1.64 -9.18 -4.56
N GLN A 16 -1.11 -9.70 -3.44
CA GLN A 16 -1.80 -10.69 -2.63
C GLN A 16 -3.08 -10.12 -2.02
N TYR A 17 -3.03 -8.92 -1.45
CA TYR A 17 -4.24 -8.22 -0.97
C TYR A 17 -5.25 -7.96 -2.10
N ALA A 18 -4.79 -7.49 -3.27
CA ALA A 18 -5.65 -7.26 -4.42
C ALA A 18 -6.30 -8.55 -4.92
N THR A 19 -5.56 -9.67 -4.91
CA THR A 19 -6.09 -11.00 -5.30
C THR A 19 -7.20 -11.45 -4.34
N GLU A 20 -6.98 -11.32 -3.04
CA GLU A 20 -7.97 -11.69 -2.03
C GLU A 20 -9.26 -10.86 -2.16
N LEU A 21 -9.13 -9.55 -2.33
CA LEU A 21 -10.28 -8.66 -2.57
C LEU A 21 -11.02 -9.02 -3.86
N SER A 22 -10.28 -9.27 -4.95
CA SER A 22 -10.83 -9.66 -6.24
C SER A 22 -11.65 -10.94 -6.13
N GLN A 23 -11.12 -11.94 -5.44
CA GLN A 23 -11.81 -13.23 -5.24
C GLN A 23 -13.05 -13.10 -4.36
N LYS A 24 -12.94 -12.42 -3.21
CA LYS A 24 -14.06 -12.29 -2.26
C LYS A 24 -15.23 -11.46 -2.80
N LYS A 25 -14.94 -10.45 -3.62
CA LYS A 25 -15.98 -9.53 -4.16
C LYS A 25 -16.25 -9.71 -5.66
N THR A 26 -15.56 -10.64 -6.32
CA THR A 26 -15.67 -10.88 -7.77
C THR A 26 -15.44 -9.58 -8.57
N ILE A 27 -14.42 -8.82 -8.20
CA ILE A 27 -14.04 -7.56 -8.85
C ILE A 27 -12.81 -7.82 -9.73
N PRO A 28 -12.82 -7.42 -11.02
CA PRO A 28 -11.62 -7.57 -11.88
C PRO A 28 -10.45 -6.76 -11.35
N MET A 29 -9.23 -7.35 -11.45
CA MET A 29 -8.02 -6.70 -10.98
C MET A 29 -6.96 -6.62 -12.07
N TYR A 30 -6.22 -5.51 -12.11
CA TYR A 30 -5.19 -5.25 -13.10
C TYR A 30 -3.95 -4.61 -12.46
N SER A 31 -2.79 -4.90 -13.03
CA SER A 31 -1.56 -4.19 -12.67
C SER A 31 -1.63 -2.73 -13.13
N VAL A 32 -1.04 -1.82 -12.37
CA VAL A 32 -0.88 -0.41 -12.76
C VAL A 32 -0.12 -0.26 -14.09
N GLU A 33 0.63 -1.28 -14.49
CA GLU A 33 1.38 -1.32 -15.76
C GLU A 33 0.50 -1.75 -16.96
N SER A 34 -0.66 -2.37 -16.71
CA SER A 34 -1.55 -2.94 -17.75
C SER A 34 -3.02 -2.64 -17.46
N ILE A 35 -3.32 -1.37 -17.21
CA ILE A 35 -4.68 -0.90 -16.94
C ILE A 35 -5.48 -0.93 -18.26
N PRO A 36 -6.67 -1.58 -18.28
CA PRO A 36 -7.51 -1.63 -19.47
C PRO A 36 -8.16 -0.28 -19.77
N GLU A 37 -8.54 -0.06 -21.02
CA GLU A 37 -9.24 1.16 -21.43
C GLU A 37 -10.60 1.30 -20.72
N SER A 38 -11.25 0.21 -20.38
CA SER A 38 -12.52 0.18 -19.64
C SER A 38 -12.47 0.81 -18.25
N ILE A 39 -11.29 1.21 -17.75
CA ILE A 39 -11.18 1.97 -16.48
C ILE A 39 -12.01 3.27 -16.53
N VAL A 40 -12.22 3.84 -17.71
CA VAL A 40 -13.03 5.07 -17.87
C VAL A 40 -14.52 4.86 -17.54
N GLU A 41 -14.98 3.62 -17.54
CA GLU A 41 -16.35 3.22 -17.22
C GLU A 41 -16.53 2.81 -15.75
N ALA A 42 -15.45 2.85 -14.95
CA ALA A 42 -15.49 2.42 -13.57
C ALA A 42 -16.17 3.48 -12.68
N ASP A 43 -17.22 3.08 -11.97
CA ASP A 43 -17.86 3.91 -10.94
C ASP A 43 -16.99 4.01 -9.68
N GLU A 44 -16.26 2.93 -9.36
CA GLU A 44 -15.41 2.84 -8.19
C GLU A 44 -14.09 2.14 -8.53
N ILE A 45 -12.98 2.76 -8.15
CA ILE A 45 -11.63 2.23 -8.33
C ILE A 45 -11.04 1.96 -6.95
N ILE A 46 -10.51 0.74 -6.76
CA ILE A 46 -9.77 0.34 -5.57
C ILE A 46 -8.29 0.29 -5.96
N TYR A 47 -7.49 1.22 -5.48
CA TYR A 47 -6.05 1.25 -5.71
C TYR A 47 -5.32 0.57 -4.56
N VAL A 48 -4.57 -0.51 -4.84
CA VAL A 48 -3.81 -1.27 -3.84
C VAL A 48 -2.32 -1.13 -4.12
N GLY A 49 -1.59 -0.43 -3.25
CA GLY A 49 -0.17 -0.14 -3.48
C GLY A 49 0.73 -0.43 -2.28
N SER A 50 1.97 -0.88 -2.55
CA SER A 50 3.00 -0.99 -1.51
C SER A 50 3.48 0.39 -1.07
N ILE A 51 3.84 0.55 0.20
CA ILE A 51 4.48 1.77 0.67
C ILE A 51 5.98 1.71 0.33
N TYR A 52 6.45 2.73 -0.36
CA TYR A 52 7.86 2.94 -0.64
C TYR A 52 8.24 4.40 -0.37
N MET A 53 9.23 4.59 0.52
CA MET A 53 9.70 5.93 0.94
C MET A 53 8.56 6.87 1.37
N GLY A 54 7.62 6.38 2.15
CA GLY A 54 6.49 7.15 2.68
C GLY A 54 5.37 7.45 1.68
N LYS A 55 5.39 6.85 0.49
CA LYS A 55 4.39 7.05 -0.56
C LYS A 55 3.79 5.72 -1.03
N VAL A 56 2.57 5.77 -1.53
CA VAL A 56 1.94 4.62 -2.19
C VAL A 56 2.52 4.47 -3.59
N LEU A 57 3.15 3.32 -3.85
CA LEU A 57 3.88 3.04 -5.09
C LEU A 57 3.00 3.23 -6.32
N GLY A 58 3.48 4.05 -7.27
CA GLY A 58 2.82 4.29 -8.56
C GLY A 58 1.56 5.16 -8.50
N PHE A 59 1.07 5.50 -7.32
CA PHE A 59 -0.17 6.26 -7.15
C PHE A 59 -0.10 7.68 -7.73
N ASP A 60 1.05 8.35 -7.61
CA ASP A 60 1.28 9.67 -8.19
C ASP A 60 1.15 9.71 -9.73
N LYS A 61 1.67 8.67 -10.39
CA LYS A 61 1.54 8.53 -11.86
C LYS A 61 0.12 8.16 -12.25
N PHE A 62 -0.49 7.23 -11.51
CA PHE A 62 -1.87 6.81 -11.71
C PHE A 62 -2.84 7.99 -11.61
N SER A 63 -2.81 8.74 -10.51
CA SER A 63 -3.70 9.87 -10.25
C SER A 63 -3.55 10.98 -11.30
N LYS A 64 -2.33 11.28 -11.74
CA LYS A 64 -2.07 12.26 -12.81
C LYS A 64 -2.58 11.80 -14.17
N LYS A 65 -2.36 10.52 -14.52
CA LYS A 65 -2.79 9.96 -15.81
C LYS A 65 -4.31 9.95 -15.95
N TYR A 66 -5.02 9.62 -14.88
CA TYR A 66 -6.48 9.46 -14.86
C TYR A 66 -7.19 10.61 -14.13
N LYS A 67 -6.58 11.80 -14.06
CA LYS A 67 -7.07 12.94 -13.29
C LYS A 67 -8.48 13.44 -13.64
N THR A 68 -8.97 13.12 -14.83
CA THR A 68 -10.30 13.51 -15.33
C THR A 68 -11.41 12.55 -14.96
N LEU A 69 -11.08 11.36 -14.42
CA LEU A 69 -12.09 10.41 -13.98
C LEU A 69 -12.76 10.89 -12.69
N SER A 70 -14.09 10.84 -12.68
CA SER A 70 -14.91 11.19 -11.50
C SER A 70 -15.33 9.96 -10.70
N SER A 71 -14.60 8.87 -10.81
CA SER A 71 -14.84 7.63 -10.09
C SER A 71 -14.63 7.81 -8.58
N LYS A 72 -15.40 7.09 -7.78
CA LYS A 72 -15.09 6.92 -6.36
C LYS A 72 -13.76 6.18 -6.22
N LEU A 73 -12.93 6.59 -5.27
CA LEU A 73 -11.60 6.02 -5.08
C LEU A 73 -11.41 5.54 -3.65
N ILE A 74 -11.01 4.29 -3.52
CA ILE A 74 -10.51 3.70 -2.27
C ILE A 74 -9.03 3.43 -2.48
N VAL A 75 -8.20 3.87 -1.54
CA VAL A 75 -6.75 3.61 -1.56
C VAL A 75 -6.38 2.68 -0.42
N ILE A 76 -5.72 1.58 -0.76
CA ILE A 76 -5.22 0.59 0.19
C ILE A 76 -3.70 0.58 0.08
N SER A 77 -3.02 0.90 1.16
CA SER A 77 -1.56 0.87 1.24
C SER A 77 -1.08 -0.32 2.08
N ALA A 78 0.02 -0.94 1.67
CA ALA A 78 0.64 -2.03 2.42
C ALA A 78 2.10 -1.69 2.73
N GLY A 79 2.48 -1.62 4.01
CA GLY A 79 3.80 -1.23 4.47
C GLY A 79 4.32 -2.08 5.63
N MET A 80 5.63 -1.99 5.90
CA MET A 80 6.27 -2.78 6.95
C MET A 80 5.96 -2.26 8.37
N TYR A 81 5.66 -0.98 8.51
CA TYR A 81 5.36 -0.38 9.81
C TYR A 81 3.96 -0.72 10.29
N ASP A 82 3.76 -0.67 11.60
CA ASP A 82 2.46 -0.94 12.21
C ASP A 82 1.42 0.12 11.79
N PRO A 83 0.35 -0.27 11.07
CA PRO A 83 -0.67 0.65 10.58
C PRO A 83 -1.63 1.13 11.68
N THR A 84 -1.57 0.60 12.89
CA THR A 84 -2.39 1.09 14.01
C THR A 84 -1.81 2.37 14.62
N ARG A 85 -0.55 2.68 14.35
CA ARG A 85 0.09 3.91 14.80
C ARG A 85 -0.22 5.06 13.86
N LYS A 86 -0.84 6.08 14.41
CA LYS A 86 -1.33 7.26 13.67
C LYS A 86 -0.21 7.96 12.89
N GLU A 87 0.99 8.06 13.44
CA GLU A 87 2.15 8.66 12.78
C GLU A 87 2.51 7.97 11.44
N ASN A 88 2.26 6.66 11.34
CA ASN A 88 2.54 5.89 10.12
C ASN A 88 1.43 6.08 9.07
N THR A 89 0.21 6.33 9.49
CA THR A 89 -0.95 6.49 8.59
C THR A 89 -1.13 7.93 8.14
N ASP A 90 -0.92 8.92 9.01
CA ASP A 90 -1.13 10.34 8.72
C ASP A 90 -0.29 10.81 7.50
N ASN A 91 0.97 10.37 7.42
CA ASN A 91 1.82 10.72 6.29
C ASN A 91 1.33 10.11 4.96
N ILE A 92 0.82 8.88 5.00
CA ILE A 92 0.25 8.21 3.82
C ILE A 92 -1.03 8.93 3.38
N GLU A 93 -1.91 9.25 4.33
CA GLU A 93 -3.13 10.00 4.05
C GLU A 93 -2.84 11.36 3.44
N LEU A 94 -1.87 12.08 3.99
CA LEU A 94 -1.45 13.39 3.48
C LEU A 94 -0.97 13.27 2.03
N THR A 95 -0.04 12.34 1.75
CA THR A 95 0.50 12.17 0.39
C THR A 95 -0.56 11.72 -0.62
N VAL A 96 -1.51 10.89 -0.22
CA VAL A 96 -2.65 10.48 -1.07
C VAL A 96 -3.52 11.70 -1.38
N LYS A 97 -3.92 12.46 -0.36
CA LYS A 97 -4.75 13.67 -0.53
C LYS A 97 -4.07 14.73 -1.40
N GLU A 98 -2.76 14.95 -1.23
CA GLU A 98 -1.98 15.86 -2.08
C GLU A 98 -1.99 15.43 -3.55
N ASN A 99 -1.82 14.13 -3.83
CA ASN A 99 -1.87 13.60 -5.20
C ASN A 99 -3.25 13.78 -5.87
N LEU A 100 -4.31 13.90 -5.08
CA LEU A 100 -5.68 14.04 -5.57
C LEU A 100 -6.14 15.50 -5.75
N GLN A 101 -5.41 16.50 -5.23
CA GLN A 101 -5.82 17.92 -5.27
C GLN A 101 -6.18 18.45 -6.66
N LYS A 102 -5.57 17.91 -7.72
CA LYS A 102 -5.77 18.33 -9.11
C LYS A 102 -6.42 17.24 -9.96
N THR A 103 -7.26 16.43 -9.34
CA THR A 103 -7.99 15.33 -9.97
C THR A 103 -9.47 15.44 -9.68
N ASN A 104 -10.29 14.74 -10.47
CA ASN A 104 -11.73 14.67 -10.26
C ASN A 104 -12.15 13.43 -9.43
N PHE A 105 -11.20 12.64 -8.94
CA PHE A 105 -11.51 11.48 -8.10
C PHE A 105 -12.25 11.88 -6.82
N LEU A 106 -13.24 11.09 -6.46
CA LEU A 106 -13.98 11.22 -5.21
C LEU A 106 -13.40 10.25 -4.18
N LEU A 107 -12.44 10.69 -3.37
CA LEU A 107 -11.82 9.87 -2.34
C LEU A 107 -12.89 9.43 -1.32
N LYS A 108 -13.08 8.11 -1.21
CA LYS A 108 -14.04 7.48 -0.30
C LYS A 108 -13.36 7.05 1.00
N ASP A 109 -12.28 6.29 0.89
CA ASP A 109 -11.55 5.77 2.05
C ASP A 109 -10.06 5.58 1.75
N ILE A 110 -9.25 5.56 2.82
CA ILE A 110 -7.84 5.17 2.81
C ILE A 110 -7.64 4.10 3.88
N PHE A 111 -7.10 2.95 3.49
CA PHE A 111 -6.74 1.86 4.39
C PHE A 111 -5.24 1.64 4.38
N CYS A 112 -4.66 1.52 5.58
CA CYS A 112 -3.27 1.14 5.75
C CYS A 112 -3.21 -0.28 6.33
N LEU A 113 -2.52 -1.18 5.64
CA LEU A 113 -2.40 -2.58 6.02
C LEU A 113 -0.94 -2.95 6.28
N LYS A 114 -0.73 -3.98 7.10
CA LYS A 114 0.59 -4.53 7.35
C LYS A 114 1.09 -5.26 6.10
N GLY A 115 2.30 -4.94 5.68
CA GLY A 115 2.99 -5.63 4.59
C GLY A 115 4.01 -6.62 5.11
N LYS A 116 4.48 -7.50 4.22
CA LYS A 116 5.58 -8.44 4.49
C LYS A 116 6.89 -7.88 3.93
N LEU A 117 7.96 -8.01 4.69
CA LEU A 117 9.32 -7.79 4.24
C LEU A 117 10.01 -9.15 4.03
N ASP A 118 10.36 -9.46 2.78
CA ASP A 118 11.19 -10.61 2.45
C ASP A 118 12.56 -10.12 1.98
N THR A 119 13.54 -10.18 2.87
CA THR A 119 14.89 -9.66 2.61
C THR A 119 15.62 -10.41 1.49
N GLN A 120 15.22 -11.64 1.17
CA GLN A 120 15.82 -12.44 0.10
C GLN A 120 15.37 -11.96 -1.28
N GLN A 121 14.13 -11.47 -1.39
CA GLN A 121 13.55 -11.00 -2.64
C GLN A 121 13.86 -9.52 -2.95
N LEU A 122 14.49 -8.79 -2.01
CA LEU A 122 14.78 -7.37 -2.20
C LEU A 122 15.77 -7.15 -3.32
N ARG A 123 15.48 -6.21 -4.21
CA ARG A 123 16.44 -5.68 -5.18
C ARG A 123 17.62 -5.05 -4.43
N MET A 124 18.80 -5.07 -5.03
CA MET A 124 20.06 -4.61 -4.41
C MET A 124 19.94 -3.26 -3.70
N LYS A 125 19.35 -2.26 -4.34
CA LYS A 125 19.16 -0.91 -3.76
C LYS A 125 18.32 -0.94 -2.48
N HIS A 126 17.22 -1.71 -2.47
CA HIS A 126 16.34 -1.82 -1.29
C HIS A 126 16.99 -2.65 -0.19
N LYS A 127 17.74 -3.67 -0.57
CA LYS A 127 18.51 -4.50 0.37
C LYS A 127 19.54 -3.67 1.11
N ILE A 128 20.26 -2.79 0.42
CA ILE A 128 21.24 -1.87 1.03
C ILE A 128 20.54 -0.94 2.03
N LEU A 129 19.41 -0.32 1.63
CA LEU A 129 18.66 0.58 2.48
C LEU A 129 18.12 -0.13 3.73
N VAL A 130 17.45 -1.27 3.57
CA VAL A 130 16.87 -2.01 4.69
C VAL A 130 17.98 -2.53 5.63
N ASN A 131 19.10 -3.02 5.07
CA ASN A 131 20.28 -3.41 5.87
C ASN A 131 20.86 -2.24 6.68
N ALA A 132 20.93 -1.05 6.10
CA ALA A 132 21.44 0.13 6.80
C ALA A 132 20.51 0.51 7.98
N LEU A 133 19.20 0.51 7.76
CA LEU A 133 18.18 0.77 8.79
C LEU A 133 18.25 -0.27 9.92
N TYR A 134 18.30 -1.56 9.56
CA TYR A 134 18.43 -2.66 10.51
C TYR A 134 19.71 -2.53 11.36
N LYS A 135 20.86 -2.34 10.71
CA LYS A 135 22.15 -2.19 11.41
C LYS A 135 22.16 -0.94 12.32
N SER A 136 21.54 0.15 11.89
CA SER A 136 21.39 1.35 12.71
C SER A 136 20.58 1.06 13.98
N ALA A 137 19.43 0.39 13.84
CA ALA A 137 18.60 0.00 14.96
C ALA A 137 19.32 -0.97 15.92
N LYS A 138 19.98 -2.01 15.39
CA LYS A 138 20.71 -3.01 16.21
C LYS A 138 21.91 -2.46 16.98
N ARG A 139 22.43 -1.27 16.66
CA ARG A 139 23.48 -0.59 17.43
C ARG A 139 22.96 0.10 18.69
N LYS A 140 21.67 0.36 18.76
CA LYS A 140 21.02 0.97 19.92
C LYS A 140 20.69 -0.09 20.97
N LYS A 141 20.58 0.34 22.23
CA LYS A 141 19.98 -0.51 23.28
C LYS A 141 18.49 -0.66 22.97
N GLU A 142 17.90 -1.77 23.35
CA GLU A 142 16.47 -2.03 23.10
C GLU A 142 15.56 -0.97 23.72
N SER A 143 15.96 -0.42 24.88
CA SER A 143 15.26 0.70 25.54
C SER A 143 15.26 2.00 24.70
N ASP A 144 16.23 2.18 23.82
CA ASP A 144 16.44 3.41 23.05
C ASP A 144 15.83 3.32 21.63
N LEU A 145 15.30 2.16 21.25
CA LEU A 145 14.63 1.96 19.98
C LEU A 145 13.25 2.65 20.00
N ASN A 146 12.96 3.42 18.97
CA ASN A 146 11.58 3.82 18.71
C ASN A 146 10.78 2.66 18.09
N ASP A 147 9.46 2.82 18.00
CA ASP A 147 8.58 1.75 17.55
C ASP A 147 8.80 1.35 16.10
N ASN A 148 9.12 2.32 15.21
CA ASN A 148 9.42 2.02 13.81
C ASN A 148 10.76 1.28 13.67
N GLU A 149 11.74 1.58 14.52
CA GLU A 149 13.00 0.82 14.55
C GLU A 149 12.78 -0.62 15.04
N ARG A 150 11.90 -0.84 16.03
CA ARG A 150 11.49 -2.18 16.45
C ARG A 150 10.80 -2.93 15.33
N ASP A 151 9.92 -2.27 14.56
CA ASP A 151 9.27 -2.87 13.40
C ASP A 151 10.29 -3.30 12.33
N ILE A 152 11.30 -2.48 12.05
CA ILE A 152 12.37 -2.83 11.12
C ILE A 152 13.13 -4.06 11.58
N VAL A 153 13.50 -4.12 12.86
CA VAL A 153 14.23 -5.26 13.43
C VAL A 153 13.40 -6.54 13.30
N ARG A 154 12.14 -6.52 13.73
CA ARG A 154 11.21 -7.66 13.63
C ARG A 154 11.02 -8.11 12.19
N ALA A 155 10.74 -7.17 11.29
CA ALA A 155 10.53 -7.47 9.88
C ALA A 155 11.77 -8.07 9.22
N TYR A 156 12.96 -7.57 9.56
CA TYR A 156 14.22 -8.08 9.03
C TYR A 156 14.55 -9.49 9.55
N GLU A 157 14.21 -9.78 10.79
CA GLU A 157 14.42 -11.09 11.46
C GLU A 157 13.34 -12.13 11.10
N GLY A 158 12.41 -11.78 10.20
CA GLY A 158 11.41 -12.71 9.65
C GLY A 158 10.07 -12.69 10.37
N ASP A 159 9.88 -11.85 11.38
CA ASP A 159 8.59 -11.63 12.05
C ASP A 159 7.74 -10.58 11.31
N SER A 160 7.46 -10.86 10.03
CA SER A 160 6.65 -10.00 9.19
C SER A 160 5.72 -10.85 8.35
N GLN A 161 4.43 -10.86 8.69
CA GLN A 161 3.41 -11.61 7.98
C GLN A 161 2.28 -10.70 7.50
N ILE A 162 1.68 -11.11 6.39
CA ILE A 162 0.45 -10.50 5.88
C ILE A 162 -0.71 -11.06 6.70
N ASP A 163 -1.58 -10.17 7.19
CA ASP A 163 -2.82 -10.55 7.87
C ASP A 163 -4.01 -10.25 6.96
N LEU A 164 -4.49 -11.28 6.27
CA LEU A 164 -5.63 -11.16 5.36
C LEU A 164 -6.95 -10.88 6.07
N ASN A 165 -7.06 -11.18 7.39
CA ASN A 165 -8.25 -10.88 8.16
C ASN A 165 -8.45 -9.36 8.33
N LYS A 166 -7.38 -8.58 8.21
CA LYS A 166 -7.47 -7.11 8.21
C LYS A 166 -8.18 -6.53 7.00
N LEU A 167 -8.46 -7.34 5.98
CA LEU A 167 -9.31 -6.95 4.85
C LEU A 167 -10.79 -6.87 5.19
N ASP A 168 -11.25 -7.45 6.30
CA ASP A 168 -12.68 -7.44 6.64
C ASP A 168 -13.21 -6.01 6.73
N GLY A 169 -12.49 -5.10 7.38
CA GLY A 169 -12.87 -3.69 7.42
C GLY A 169 -12.89 -3.00 6.04
N VAL A 170 -12.08 -3.46 5.09
CA VAL A 170 -12.12 -2.99 3.70
C VAL A 170 -13.33 -3.57 2.99
N LEU A 171 -13.60 -4.88 3.17
CA LEU A 171 -14.71 -5.58 2.53
C LEU A 171 -16.07 -4.98 2.90
N ASP A 172 -16.23 -4.50 4.13
CA ASP A 172 -17.45 -3.85 4.61
C ASP A 172 -17.71 -2.49 3.93
N ARG A 173 -16.68 -1.89 3.35
CA ARG A 173 -16.75 -0.59 2.67
C ARG A 173 -16.85 -0.69 1.15
N LEU A 174 -16.63 -1.86 0.59
CA LEU A 174 -16.78 -2.18 -0.83
C LEU A 174 -18.19 -2.61 -1.16
#